data_a3551cb4bb16aca329ed4e9f13a466b8
#
_entry.id   a3551cb4bb16aca329ed4e9f13a466b8
#
_cell.length_a   1.000
_cell.length_b   1.000
_cell.length_c   1.000
_cell.angle_alpha   90.00
_cell.angle_beta   90.00
_cell.angle_gamma   90.00
#
_symmetry.space_group_name_H-M   'P 1'
#
loop_
_entity.id
_entity.type
_entity.pdbx_description
1 polymer ?
#
loop_
_entity_poly.entity_id
_entity_poly.type
_entity_poly.pdbx_seq_one_letter_code
_entity_poly.pdbx_strand_id
1 'polypeptide(L)'
;MKKQLKFKLLAITLISILATIGIGCDRIFTKPFQLPASAKQEPWPIQTGLRAGILRDNIPTVNRIVLVPDEATFLAAIQKWNLKGNWPILIEDKKYAPMFLQRFQPEEIVRLPSIKPQRPKNQKLQQLMLNSAAAAWNATDTQTLKAKWTQLGWEPPGVVITSENDPARSAAVALAAAHGQPLVFLEDNFGKPNDTLNNTQWKNLQLAVTKAVESTGFFYSQLADPIDTITIVRQLAVKYQSPEKPDEQLAVTDGLGRHPNGERWAAVGWIYGSEVRSIYQAMCAIFLDTETAMLYDSYPKEGNWGKYEMEEAASGLKTIGLNVEVVQKPESSLEKWRSLASKPWTFDLILMNSKGYPKSFQVGNGDASVEDLPKLQFPAAIHMIHSWSAAAPDDKNTVAGRWLENGAYAYIGSVNEPFLSAFIPPKLMVDRLKRGAPFLIAARQLESPPWKVATIGDPLMSIAKPRPRIPPTQQPM
;
A
#
# COMPACT_ATOMS: atom_id res chain seq x y z
N MET A 1 -59.84 -15.03 48.18
CA MET A 1 -58.99 -15.72 47.16
C MET A 1 -58.56 -14.88 45.95
N LYS A 2 -58.89 -13.57 45.83
CA LYS A 2 -58.53 -12.74 44.65
C LYS A 2 -57.34 -11.78 44.87
N LYS A 3 -56.76 -11.70 46.08
CA LYS A 3 -55.60 -10.76 46.35
C LYS A 3 -54.21 -11.44 46.28
N GLN A 4 -54.13 -12.77 46.34
CA GLN A 4 -52.83 -13.45 46.25
C GLN A 4 -52.30 -13.69 44.81
N LEU A 5 -53.19 -13.61 43.80
CA LEU A 5 -52.81 -13.87 42.40
C LEU A 5 -52.12 -12.65 41.72
N LYS A 6 -52.37 -11.42 42.24
CA LYS A 6 -51.77 -10.22 41.68
C LYS A 6 -50.32 -10.02 42.10
N PHE A 7 -49.87 -10.57 43.20
CA PHE A 7 -48.50 -10.43 43.69
C PHE A 7 -47.50 -11.38 43.02
N LYS A 8 -47.97 -12.54 42.54
CA LYS A 8 -47.10 -13.50 41.83
C LYS A 8 -46.83 -13.12 40.36
N LEU A 9 -47.73 -12.35 39.73
CA LEU A 9 -47.51 -11.89 38.36
C LEU A 9 -46.57 -10.69 38.31
N LEU A 10 -46.49 -9.88 39.38
CA LEU A 10 -45.57 -8.71 39.40
C LEU A 10 -44.11 -9.10 39.66
N ALA A 11 -43.89 -10.21 40.38
CA ALA A 11 -42.55 -10.73 40.67
C ALA A 11 -41.87 -11.39 39.44
N ILE A 12 -42.67 -12.00 38.56
CA ILE A 12 -42.14 -12.64 37.33
C ILE A 12 -41.82 -11.61 36.25
N THR A 13 -42.51 -10.48 36.20
CA THR A 13 -42.23 -9.39 35.23
C THR A 13 -41.02 -8.55 35.65
N LEU A 14 -40.69 -8.46 36.94
CA LEU A 14 -39.48 -7.72 37.39
C LEU A 14 -38.19 -8.53 37.21
N ILE A 15 -38.24 -9.86 37.25
CA ILE A 15 -37.07 -10.73 37.04
C ILE A 15 -36.69 -10.79 35.53
N SER A 16 -37.67 -10.62 34.65
CA SER A 16 -37.42 -10.58 33.19
C SER A 16 -36.82 -9.26 32.69
N ILE A 17 -36.90 -8.17 33.47
CA ILE A 17 -36.33 -6.86 33.10
C ILE A 17 -34.90 -6.69 33.64
N LEU A 18 -34.52 -7.44 34.67
CA LEU A 18 -33.14 -7.38 35.22
C LEU A 18 -32.19 -8.34 34.53
N ALA A 19 -32.65 -9.25 33.68
CA ALA A 19 -31.80 -10.14 32.87
C ALA A 19 -31.36 -9.53 31.51
N THR A 20 -31.85 -8.34 31.17
CA THR A 20 -31.53 -7.66 29.88
C THR A 20 -30.57 -6.47 30.01
N ILE A 21 -30.01 -6.19 31.19
CA ILE A 21 -29.08 -5.05 31.40
C ILE A 21 -27.63 -5.54 31.60
N GLY A 22 -27.33 -6.79 31.29
CA GLY A 22 -26.01 -7.38 31.47
C GLY A 22 -25.30 -7.87 30.19
N ILE A 23 -25.83 -7.59 29.00
CA ILE A 23 -25.13 -7.89 27.76
C ILE A 23 -24.39 -6.61 27.38
N GLY A 24 -23.15 -6.51 27.88
CA GLY A 24 -22.18 -5.55 27.35
C GLY A 24 -22.17 -5.68 25.84
N CYS A 25 -22.27 -4.56 25.15
CA CYS A 25 -22.11 -4.47 23.70
C CYS A 25 -20.72 -4.98 23.27
N ASP A 26 -20.53 -6.29 23.28
CA ASP A 26 -19.62 -6.87 22.31
C ASP A 26 -20.25 -6.58 20.95
N ARG A 27 -19.71 -5.60 20.23
CA ARG A 27 -20.00 -5.44 18.81
C ARG A 27 -19.64 -6.76 18.16
N ILE A 28 -20.66 -7.62 18.01
CA ILE A 28 -20.58 -8.78 17.13
C ILE A 28 -20.22 -8.18 15.77
N PHE A 29 -19.10 -8.59 15.17
CA PHE A 29 -18.74 -8.21 13.82
C PHE A 29 -19.94 -8.50 12.93
N THR A 30 -20.59 -7.45 12.44
CA THR A 30 -21.83 -7.58 11.67
C THR A 30 -21.57 -8.04 10.24
N LYS A 31 -20.29 -8.02 9.82
CA LYS A 31 -19.85 -8.48 8.49
C LYS A 31 -18.82 -9.60 8.62
N PRO A 32 -18.95 -10.68 7.84
CA PRO A 32 -17.95 -11.74 7.83
C PRO A 32 -16.62 -11.23 7.27
N PHE A 33 -15.50 -11.78 7.75
CA PHE A 33 -14.17 -11.53 7.18
C PHE A 33 -13.94 -12.35 5.89
N GLN A 34 -14.98 -12.65 5.16
CA GLN A 34 -14.95 -13.46 3.94
C GLN A 34 -15.41 -12.66 2.74
N LEU A 35 -14.80 -12.95 1.61
CA LEU A 35 -15.23 -12.40 0.33
C LEU A 35 -16.62 -12.97 -0.03
N PRO A 36 -17.63 -12.12 -0.31
CA PRO A 36 -18.94 -12.60 -0.69
C PRO A 36 -18.87 -13.39 -2.02
N ALA A 37 -19.75 -14.41 -2.14
CA ALA A 37 -19.74 -15.29 -3.31
C ALA A 37 -19.86 -14.54 -4.65
N SER A 38 -20.63 -13.45 -4.69
CA SER A 38 -20.75 -12.59 -5.87
C SER A 38 -19.43 -11.94 -6.28
N ALA A 39 -18.56 -11.61 -5.33
CA ALA A 39 -17.27 -11.02 -5.61
C ALA A 39 -16.28 -12.01 -6.25
N LYS A 40 -16.48 -13.31 -6.10
CA LYS A 40 -15.65 -14.34 -6.75
C LYS A 40 -15.82 -14.39 -8.28
N GLN A 41 -16.85 -13.75 -8.83
CA GLN A 41 -17.06 -13.62 -10.27
C GLN A 41 -16.37 -12.39 -10.86
N GLU A 42 -15.87 -11.49 -10.02
CA GLU A 42 -15.17 -10.30 -10.46
C GLU A 42 -13.76 -10.66 -10.97
N PRO A 43 -13.18 -9.88 -11.91
CA PRO A 43 -11.77 -10.01 -12.27
C PRO A 43 -10.86 -9.92 -11.03
N TRP A 44 -9.78 -10.70 -11.01
CA TRP A 44 -8.90 -10.79 -9.85
C TRP A 44 -8.40 -9.46 -9.26
N PRO A 45 -8.12 -8.38 -10.05
CA PRO A 45 -7.75 -7.09 -9.46
C PRO A 45 -8.84 -6.52 -8.56
N ILE A 46 -10.09 -6.76 -8.92
CA ILE A 46 -11.25 -6.31 -8.14
C ILE A 46 -11.43 -7.20 -6.91
N GLN A 47 -11.30 -8.53 -7.07
CA GLN A 47 -11.37 -9.47 -5.95
C GLN A 47 -10.35 -9.13 -4.87
N THR A 48 -9.08 -8.86 -5.27
CA THR A 48 -8.01 -8.48 -4.34
C THR A 48 -8.34 -7.19 -3.59
N GLY A 49 -8.88 -6.19 -4.28
CA GLY A 49 -9.29 -4.93 -3.65
C GLY A 49 -10.49 -5.09 -2.72
N LEU A 50 -11.48 -5.89 -3.11
CA LEU A 50 -12.63 -6.20 -2.24
C LEU A 50 -12.18 -6.95 -0.98
N ARG A 51 -11.20 -7.85 -1.09
CA ARG A 51 -10.61 -8.57 0.05
C ARG A 51 -9.89 -7.59 0.99
N ALA A 52 -9.04 -6.70 0.46
CA ALA A 52 -8.43 -5.64 1.26
C ALA A 52 -9.48 -4.71 1.90
N GLY A 53 -10.57 -4.42 1.20
CA GLY A 53 -11.70 -3.62 1.67
C GLY A 53 -12.42 -4.22 2.88
N ILE A 54 -12.47 -5.56 3.02
CA ILE A 54 -13.08 -6.22 4.18
C ILE A 54 -12.44 -5.74 5.48
N LEU A 55 -11.12 -5.65 5.55
CA LEU A 55 -10.44 -5.17 6.76
C LEU A 55 -10.73 -3.70 7.01
N ARG A 56 -10.73 -2.88 5.96
CA ARG A 56 -11.07 -1.46 6.05
C ARG A 56 -12.49 -1.24 6.58
N ASP A 57 -13.43 -2.12 6.26
CA ASP A 57 -14.82 -2.04 6.70
C ASP A 57 -15.04 -2.55 8.13
N ASN A 58 -14.22 -3.50 8.59
CA ASN A 58 -14.38 -4.16 9.87
C ASN A 58 -13.49 -3.59 10.99
N ILE A 59 -12.32 -3.06 10.65
CA ILE A 59 -11.37 -2.50 11.63
C ILE A 59 -11.35 -0.97 11.46
N PRO A 60 -11.97 -0.21 12.36
CA PRO A 60 -12.04 1.24 12.24
C PRO A 60 -10.67 1.89 12.49
N THR A 61 -10.40 2.99 11.80
CA THR A 61 -9.28 3.86 12.10
C THR A 61 -9.65 4.80 13.25
N VAL A 62 -8.86 4.79 14.32
CA VAL A 62 -8.99 5.75 15.42
C VAL A 62 -8.40 7.09 14.97
N ASN A 63 -9.08 8.21 15.27
CA ASN A 63 -8.63 9.55 14.87
C ASN A 63 -7.49 10.08 15.75
N ARG A 64 -6.44 9.28 15.84
CA ARG A 64 -5.25 9.47 16.66
C ARG A 64 -4.00 9.19 15.83
N ILE A 65 -2.89 9.87 16.14
CA ILE A 65 -1.55 9.50 15.70
C ILE A 65 -0.67 9.28 16.91
N VAL A 66 0.16 8.23 16.86
CA VAL A 66 1.17 7.94 17.84
C VAL A 66 2.55 8.23 17.24
N LEU A 67 3.30 9.12 17.89
CA LEU A 67 4.68 9.43 17.54
C LEU A 67 5.61 8.68 18.50
N VAL A 68 6.62 8.02 17.95
CA VAL A 68 7.57 7.19 18.68
C VAL A 68 9.00 7.59 18.34
N PRO A 69 9.95 7.45 19.26
CA PRO A 69 11.35 7.84 19.02
C PRO A 69 12.18 6.76 18.30
N ASP A 70 11.76 5.49 18.34
CA ASP A 70 12.58 4.37 17.90
C ASP A 70 11.75 3.11 17.54
N GLU A 71 12.42 2.13 16.89
CA GLU A 71 11.84 0.86 16.48
C GLU A 71 11.21 0.05 17.63
N ALA A 72 11.87 -0.02 18.76
CA ALA A 72 11.38 -0.82 19.89
C ALA A 72 10.04 -0.28 20.39
N THR A 73 9.92 1.04 20.49
CA THR A 73 8.68 1.72 20.86
C THR A 73 7.63 1.59 19.74
N PHE A 74 8.04 1.61 18.47
CA PHE A 74 7.16 1.36 17.33
C PHE A 74 6.53 -0.03 17.38
N LEU A 75 7.33 -1.09 17.57
CA LEU A 75 6.85 -2.46 17.66
C LEU A 75 5.92 -2.67 18.87
N ALA A 76 6.23 -2.05 20.00
CA ALA A 76 5.37 -2.07 21.19
C ALA A 76 4.04 -1.34 20.94
N ALA A 77 4.05 -0.26 20.16
CA ALA A 77 2.84 0.47 19.81
C ALA A 77 1.96 -0.34 18.82
N ILE A 78 2.53 -1.06 17.86
CA ILE A 78 1.80 -1.98 16.97
C ILE A 78 1.07 -3.07 17.77
N GLN A 79 1.66 -3.58 18.86
CA GLN A 79 1.02 -4.58 19.72
C GLN A 79 -0.25 -4.09 20.43
N LYS A 80 -0.52 -2.78 20.41
CA LYS A 80 -1.77 -2.20 20.92
C LYS A 80 -2.89 -2.15 19.89
N TRP A 81 -2.58 -2.33 18.62
CA TRP A 81 -3.61 -2.49 17.60
C TRP A 81 -4.46 -3.74 17.89
N ASN A 82 -5.69 -3.71 17.49
CA ASN A 82 -6.59 -4.85 17.64
C ASN A 82 -7.79 -4.71 16.69
N LEU A 83 -8.65 -5.71 16.65
CA LEU A 83 -9.82 -5.74 15.78
C LEU A 83 -10.90 -4.68 16.10
N LYS A 84 -10.78 -3.95 17.22
CA LYS A 84 -11.68 -2.84 17.56
C LYS A 84 -11.17 -1.50 17.05
N GLY A 85 -9.91 -1.41 16.60
CA GLY A 85 -9.35 -0.21 16.02
C GLY A 85 -7.83 -0.23 15.92
N ASN A 86 -7.34 0.48 14.92
CA ASN A 86 -5.93 0.77 14.71
C ASN A 86 -5.74 2.26 14.41
N TRP A 87 -4.51 2.75 14.46
CA TRP A 87 -4.15 4.15 14.27
C TRP A 87 -2.75 4.28 13.68
N PRO A 88 -2.44 5.39 12.96
CA PRO A 88 -1.09 5.62 12.48
C PRO A 88 -0.05 5.71 13.60
N ILE A 89 1.10 5.08 13.38
CA ILE A 89 2.28 5.16 14.25
C ILE A 89 3.46 5.59 13.39
N LEU A 90 4.13 6.67 13.77
CA LEU A 90 5.25 7.22 13.03
C LEU A 90 6.45 7.42 13.93
N ILE A 91 7.66 7.22 13.40
CA ILE A 91 8.85 7.73 14.05
C ILE A 91 8.85 9.25 13.94
N GLU A 92 9.06 9.94 15.06
CA GLU A 92 9.08 11.40 15.09
C GLU A 92 10.31 11.93 14.33
N ASP A 93 10.06 12.68 13.25
CA ASP A 93 11.10 13.26 12.41
C ASP A 93 10.69 14.66 11.91
N LYS A 94 11.58 15.34 11.16
CA LYS A 94 11.35 16.71 10.70
C LYS A 94 10.71 16.79 9.31
N LYS A 95 10.55 15.67 8.59
CA LYS A 95 10.12 15.64 7.20
C LYS A 95 8.81 14.88 7.01
N TYR A 96 8.81 13.61 7.30
CA TYR A 96 7.71 12.70 6.94
C TYR A 96 6.56 12.74 7.95
N ALA A 97 6.86 12.78 9.25
CA ALA A 97 5.82 12.88 10.27
C ALA A 97 4.99 14.17 10.13
N PRO A 98 5.58 15.38 9.90
CA PRO A 98 4.79 16.58 9.64
C PRO A 98 3.92 16.50 8.38
N MET A 99 4.41 15.92 7.28
CA MET A 99 3.62 15.72 6.05
C MET A 99 2.40 14.84 6.31
N PHE A 100 2.60 13.73 7.01
CA PHE A 100 1.51 12.83 7.38
C PHE A 100 0.50 13.50 8.29
N LEU A 101 0.95 14.18 9.35
CA LEU A 101 0.11 14.91 10.30
C LEU A 101 -0.77 15.95 9.59
N GLN A 102 -0.19 16.74 8.68
CA GLN A 102 -0.91 17.74 7.92
C GLN A 102 -2.04 17.11 7.06
N ARG A 103 -1.79 15.95 6.46
CA ARG A 103 -2.79 15.29 5.60
C ARG A 103 -3.81 14.49 6.42
N PHE A 104 -3.39 13.81 7.47
CA PHE A 104 -4.28 12.99 8.28
C PHE A 104 -5.17 13.82 9.21
N GLN A 105 -4.70 14.95 9.75
CA GLN A 105 -5.45 15.84 10.67
C GLN A 105 -6.07 15.08 11.85
N PRO A 106 -5.25 14.52 12.78
CA PRO A 106 -5.76 13.76 13.91
C PRO A 106 -6.42 14.65 14.95
N GLU A 107 -7.41 14.11 15.69
CA GLU A 107 -7.94 14.74 16.91
C GLU A 107 -6.96 14.64 18.08
N GLU A 108 -6.11 13.60 18.09
CA GLU A 108 -5.16 13.36 19.18
C GLU A 108 -3.79 12.98 18.64
N ILE A 109 -2.75 13.57 19.23
CA ILE A 109 -1.35 13.21 19.00
C ILE A 109 -0.76 12.73 20.32
N VAL A 110 -0.36 11.46 20.37
CA VAL A 110 0.29 10.86 21.53
C VAL A 110 1.77 10.67 21.24
N ARG A 111 2.65 11.13 22.13
CA ARG A 111 4.10 10.88 22.07
C ARG A 111 4.48 9.86 23.13
N LEU A 112 5.00 8.72 22.68
CA LEU A 112 5.48 7.69 23.59
C LEU A 112 6.97 7.91 23.92
N PRO A 113 7.37 7.75 25.18
CA PRO A 113 8.79 7.77 25.55
C PRO A 113 9.48 6.53 25.01
N SER A 114 10.81 6.64 24.78
CA SER A 114 11.61 5.47 24.40
C SER A 114 11.53 4.40 25.50
N ILE A 115 11.16 3.20 25.09
CA ILE A 115 11.32 2.03 25.94
C ILE A 115 12.76 1.57 25.81
N LYS A 116 13.51 1.47 26.95
CA LYS A 116 14.89 0.98 26.93
C LYS A 116 14.94 -0.40 26.26
N PRO A 117 15.50 -0.55 25.06
CA PRO A 117 15.48 -1.83 24.39
C PRO A 117 16.52 -2.76 25.01
N GLN A 118 16.09 -3.90 25.50
CA GLN A 118 16.90 -5.08 25.28
C GLN A 118 16.73 -5.40 23.78
N ARG A 119 17.64 -4.94 22.93
CA ARG A 119 17.61 -5.28 21.49
C ARG A 119 17.87 -6.78 21.35
N PRO A 120 16.84 -7.59 21.17
CA PRO A 120 17.05 -8.99 20.84
C PRO A 120 17.74 -9.04 19.47
N LYS A 121 18.71 -9.90 19.29
CA LYS A 121 19.37 -10.14 18.02
C LYS A 121 18.87 -11.45 17.42
N ASN A 122 18.87 -11.52 16.10
CA ASN A 122 18.59 -12.74 15.33
C ASN A 122 17.18 -13.32 15.61
N GLN A 123 17.04 -14.61 15.80
CA GLN A 123 15.75 -15.30 16.00
C GLN A 123 14.83 -14.66 17.04
N LYS A 124 15.39 -14.00 18.08
CA LYS A 124 14.58 -13.29 19.06
C LYS A 124 13.95 -12.01 18.48
N LEU A 125 14.62 -11.33 17.54
CA LEU A 125 14.07 -10.17 16.86
C LEU A 125 12.97 -10.58 15.87
N GLN A 126 13.21 -11.61 15.06
CA GLN A 126 12.17 -12.15 14.16
C GLN A 126 10.93 -12.56 14.96
N GLN A 127 11.10 -13.26 16.09
CA GLN A 127 9.98 -13.66 16.93
C GLN A 127 9.23 -12.45 17.52
N LEU A 128 9.94 -11.40 17.95
CA LEU A 128 9.32 -10.17 18.41
C LEU A 128 8.47 -9.51 17.30
N MET A 129 9.00 -9.45 16.08
CA MET A 129 8.29 -8.88 14.93
C MET A 129 7.04 -9.70 14.58
N LEU A 130 7.14 -11.03 14.55
CA LEU A 130 6.01 -11.93 14.32
C LEU A 130 4.94 -11.77 15.41
N ASN A 131 5.34 -11.75 16.67
CA ASN A 131 4.43 -11.57 17.79
C ASN A 131 3.77 -10.19 17.77
N SER A 132 4.49 -9.14 17.34
CA SER A 132 3.91 -7.80 17.23
C SER A 132 2.83 -7.75 16.15
N ALA A 133 3.05 -8.40 15.01
CA ALA A 133 2.02 -8.50 13.97
C ALA A 133 0.82 -9.36 14.43
N ALA A 134 1.06 -10.46 15.16
CA ALA A 134 0.01 -11.33 15.69
C ALA A 134 -0.86 -10.63 16.73
N ALA A 135 -0.25 -9.80 17.60
CA ALA A 135 -0.95 -9.09 18.66
C ALA A 135 -2.07 -8.17 18.13
N ALA A 136 -1.87 -7.55 16.96
CA ALA A 136 -2.90 -6.75 16.29
C ALA A 136 -4.18 -7.54 15.97
N TRP A 137 -4.11 -8.88 15.96
CA TRP A 137 -5.21 -9.80 15.73
C TRP A 137 -5.67 -10.50 16.99
N ASN A 138 -5.26 -10.02 18.17
CA ASN A 138 -5.49 -10.67 19.46
C ASN A 138 -4.92 -12.11 19.51
N ALA A 139 -3.77 -12.32 18.89
CA ALA A 139 -3.01 -13.57 18.89
C ALA A 139 -1.63 -13.36 19.52
N THR A 140 -1.01 -14.41 20.03
CA THR A 140 0.26 -14.35 20.76
C THR A 140 1.48 -14.67 19.88
N ASP A 141 1.25 -15.41 18.81
CA ASP A 141 2.27 -15.92 17.89
C ASP A 141 1.68 -16.28 16.53
N THR A 142 2.49 -16.76 15.62
CA THR A 142 2.08 -17.12 14.25
C THR A 142 1.06 -18.26 14.21
N GLN A 143 1.14 -19.24 15.12
CA GLN A 143 0.23 -20.38 15.14
C GLN A 143 -1.16 -19.93 15.58
N THR A 144 -1.23 -19.19 16.67
CA THR A 144 -2.50 -18.62 17.20
C THR A 144 -3.08 -17.59 16.23
N LEU A 145 -2.25 -16.84 15.49
CA LEU A 145 -2.68 -15.94 14.43
C LEU A 145 -3.39 -16.70 13.30
N LYS A 146 -2.79 -17.79 12.78
CA LYS A 146 -3.42 -18.63 11.75
C LYS A 146 -4.76 -19.22 12.23
N ALA A 147 -4.80 -19.71 13.47
CA ALA A 147 -6.04 -20.20 14.07
C ALA A 147 -7.11 -19.09 14.18
N LYS A 148 -6.68 -17.86 14.52
CA LYS A 148 -7.59 -16.70 14.57
C LYS A 148 -8.13 -16.33 13.20
N TRP A 149 -7.31 -16.32 12.15
CA TRP A 149 -7.78 -16.10 10.79
C TRP A 149 -8.78 -17.16 10.34
N THR A 150 -8.49 -18.44 10.59
CA THR A 150 -9.44 -19.54 10.31
C THR A 150 -10.76 -19.32 11.04
N GLN A 151 -10.73 -18.96 12.32
CA GLN A 151 -11.95 -18.67 13.12
C GLN A 151 -12.78 -17.53 12.52
N LEU A 152 -12.13 -16.49 12.01
CA LEU A 152 -12.79 -15.33 11.40
C LEU A 152 -13.21 -15.59 9.94
N GLY A 153 -12.74 -16.67 9.33
CA GLY A 153 -12.88 -16.94 7.90
C GLY A 153 -12.02 -16.00 7.03
N TRP A 154 -10.93 -15.45 7.60
CA TRP A 154 -10.01 -14.58 6.89
C TRP A 154 -9.00 -15.39 6.09
N GLU A 155 -8.87 -15.06 4.81
CA GLU A 155 -7.82 -15.55 3.90
C GLU A 155 -6.89 -14.40 3.54
N PRO A 156 -5.58 -14.48 3.88
CA PRO A 156 -4.64 -13.41 3.56
C PRO A 156 -4.58 -13.10 2.06
N PRO A 157 -4.71 -11.82 1.64
CA PRO A 157 -4.64 -11.46 0.23
C PRO A 157 -3.22 -11.47 -0.35
N GLY A 158 -2.23 -11.78 0.46
CA GLY A 158 -0.82 -11.74 0.07
C GLY A 158 0.12 -12.08 1.20
N VAL A 159 1.39 -11.83 0.97
CA VAL A 159 2.50 -12.05 1.90
C VAL A 159 3.40 -10.83 1.99
N VAL A 160 3.93 -10.54 3.18
CA VAL A 160 4.96 -9.52 3.40
C VAL A 160 6.30 -10.20 3.59
N ILE A 161 7.30 -9.83 2.79
CA ILE A 161 8.66 -10.37 2.84
C ILE A 161 9.63 -9.27 3.24
N THR A 162 10.44 -9.52 4.28
CA THR A 162 11.44 -8.58 4.80
C THR A 162 12.74 -9.30 5.15
N SER A 163 13.70 -8.59 5.72
CA SER A 163 14.91 -9.14 6.37
C SER A 163 15.04 -8.55 7.77
N GLU A 164 15.50 -9.34 8.73
CA GLU A 164 15.73 -8.84 10.09
C GLU A 164 16.83 -7.76 10.17
N ASN A 165 17.70 -7.73 9.16
CA ASN A 165 18.81 -6.78 9.08
C ASN A 165 18.49 -5.53 8.25
N ASP A 166 17.31 -5.48 7.64
CA ASP A 166 16.93 -4.33 6.80
C ASP A 166 16.32 -3.19 7.63
N PRO A 167 16.67 -1.93 7.37
CA PRO A 167 16.10 -0.80 8.08
C PRO A 167 14.58 -0.64 7.87
N ALA A 168 14.02 -1.20 6.78
CA ALA A 168 12.58 -1.12 6.48
C ALA A 168 11.72 -2.15 7.23
N ARG A 169 12.31 -3.08 8.00
CA ARG A 169 11.59 -4.20 8.64
C ARG A 169 10.40 -3.81 9.52
N SER A 170 10.45 -2.69 10.20
CA SER A 170 9.35 -2.19 11.03
C SER A 170 8.10 -1.88 10.21
N ALA A 171 8.27 -1.35 8.99
CA ALA A 171 7.18 -1.15 8.05
C ALA A 171 6.54 -2.47 7.62
N ALA A 172 7.34 -3.54 7.48
CA ALA A 172 6.82 -4.87 7.17
C ALA A 172 5.90 -5.40 8.26
N VAL A 173 6.24 -5.19 9.55
CA VAL A 173 5.38 -5.57 10.67
C VAL A 173 4.05 -4.84 10.60
N ALA A 174 4.07 -3.54 10.35
CA ALA A 174 2.85 -2.74 10.25
C ALA A 174 1.94 -3.20 9.11
N LEU A 175 2.51 -3.47 7.92
CA LEU A 175 1.74 -3.95 6.76
C LEU A 175 1.16 -5.35 7.01
N ALA A 176 1.96 -6.28 7.56
CA ALA A 176 1.49 -7.61 7.91
C ALA A 176 0.35 -7.55 8.93
N ALA A 177 0.48 -6.72 9.95
CA ALA A 177 -0.54 -6.50 10.97
C ALA A 177 -1.83 -5.90 10.39
N ALA A 178 -1.71 -4.81 9.62
CA ALA A 178 -2.86 -4.07 9.09
C ALA A 178 -3.63 -4.83 8.01
N HIS A 179 -2.92 -5.59 7.16
CA HIS A 179 -3.53 -6.32 6.06
C HIS A 179 -3.79 -7.80 6.35
N GLY A 180 -3.48 -8.26 7.58
CA GLY A 180 -3.68 -9.66 7.93
C GLY A 180 -2.93 -10.60 7.00
N GLN A 181 -1.64 -10.35 6.80
CA GLN A 181 -0.76 -11.10 5.91
C GLN A 181 0.32 -11.84 6.71
N PRO A 182 0.75 -13.03 6.26
CA PRO A 182 1.95 -13.66 6.77
C PRO A 182 3.17 -12.74 6.61
N LEU A 183 4.00 -12.68 7.65
CA LEU A 183 5.31 -12.02 7.61
C LEU A 183 6.39 -13.09 7.49
N VAL A 184 7.23 -12.99 6.47
CA VAL A 184 8.30 -13.96 6.17
C VAL A 184 9.64 -13.24 6.05
N PHE A 185 10.71 -13.90 6.45
CA PHE A 185 12.07 -13.35 6.41
C PHE A 185 12.87 -13.96 5.28
N LEU A 186 13.61 -13.13 4.58
CA LEU A 186 14.49 -13.47 3.49
C LEU A 186 15.82 -12.72 3.69
N GLU A 187 16.87 -13.46 4.08
CA GLU A 187 18.13 -12.84 4.54
C GLU A 187 19.18 -12.68 3.45
N ASP A 188 19.03 -13.33 2.30
CA ASP A 188 19.97 -13.25 1.18
C ASP A 188 20.06 -11.82 0.62
N ASN A 189 21.22 -11.46 0.09
CA ASN A 189 21.43 -10.14 -0.52
C ASN A 189 21.05 -10.16 -2.02
N PHE A 190 20.11 -9.33 -2.39
CA PHE A 190 19.63 -9.16 -3.77
C PHE A 190 19.84 -7.72 -4.28
N GLY A 191 20.98 -7.12 -3.93
CA GLY A 191 21.38 -5.80 -4.41
C GLY A 191 20.76 -4.62 -3.66
N LYS A 192 21.09 -3.44 -4.16
CA LYS A 192 20.59 -2.14 -3.68
C LYS A 192 19.56 -1.56 -4.67
N PRO A 193 18.76 -0.56 -4.31
CA PRO A 193 17.66 -0.06 -5.13
C PRO A 193 18.03 0.34 -6.57
N ASN A 194 19.25 0.83 -6.81
CA ASN A 194 19.65 1.26 -8.14
C ASN A 194 20.38 0.18 -8.95
N ASP A 195 20.61 -0.99 -8.36
CA ASP A 195 21.37 -2.08 -8.99
C ASP A 195 20.55 -2.79 -10.08
N THR A 196 21.26 -3.61 -10.87
CA THR A 196 20.70 -4.56 -11.84
C THR A 196 21.19 -5.96 -11.51
N LEU A 197 20.28 -6.90 -11.29
CA LEU A 197 20.64 -8.30 -11.09
C LEU A 197 21.06 -8.93 -12.40
N ASN A 198 22.13 -9.73 -12.38
CA ASN A 198 22.44 -10.64 -13.47
C ASN A 198 21.48 -11.85 -13.46
N ASN A 199 21.54 -12.71 -14.50
CA ASN A 199 20.65 -13.85 -14.66
C ASN A 199 20.72 -14.86 -13.50
N THR A 200 21.89 -15.08 -12.91
CA THR A 200 22.04 -15.97 -11.76
C THR A 200 21.40 -15.40 -10.51
N GLN A 201 21.66 -14.12 -10.23
CA GLN A 201 21.06 -13.42 -9.10
C GLN A 201 19.53 -13.33 -9.22
N TRP A 202 19.04 -13.09 -10.45
CA TRP A 202 17.62 -13.06 -10.74
C TRP A 202 16.95 -14.42 -10.45
N LYS A 203 17.50 -15.51 -10.96
CA LYS A 203 16.98 -16.88 -10.69
C LYS A 203 16.99 -17.20 -9.19
N ASN A 204 18.05 -16.82 -8.48
CA ASN A 204 18.14 -17.02 -7.04
C ASN A 204 17.07 -16.21 -6.30
N LEU A 205 16.82 -14.97 -6.68
CA LEU A 205 15.76 -14.17 -6.10
C LEU A 205 14.37 -14.78 -6.34
N GLN A 206 14.07 -15.19 -7.57
CA GLN A 206 12.80 -15.85 -7.89
C GLN A 206 12.59 -17.10 -7.02
N LEU A 207 13.61 -17.97 -6.93
CA LEU A 207 13.54 -19.18 -6.13
C LEU A 207 13.36 -18.87 -4.64
N ALA A 208 14.07 -17.88 -4.11
CA ALA A 208 14.01 -17.50 -2.72
C ALA A 208 12.64 -16.91 -2.35
N VAL A 209 12.07 -16.05 -3.21
CA VAL A 209 10.72 -15.50 -3.03
C VAL A 209 9.67 -16.61 -3.11
N THR A 210 9.75 -17.50 -4.07
CA THR A 210 8.82 -18.65 -4.19
C THR A 210 8.85 -19.52 -2.93
N LYS A 211 10.03 -19.90 -2.43
CA LYS A 211 10.17 -20.66 -1.17
C LYS A 211 9.61 -19.90 0.04
N ALA A 212 9.82 -18.59 0.09
CA ALA A 212 9.27 -17.76 1.15
C ALA A 212 7.73 -17.79 1.14
N VAL A 213 7.10 -17.70 -0.03
CA VAL A 213 5.65 -17.81 -0.17
C VAL A 213 5.18 -19.23 0.19
N GLU A 214 5.82 -20.29 -0.30
CA GLU A 214 5.50 -21.69 0.04
C GLU A 214 5.52 -21.93 1.54
N SER A 215 6.45 -21.33 2.26
CA SER A 215 6.58 -21.49 3.71
C SER A 215 5.36 -20.98 4.49
N THR A 216 4.51 -20.13 3.88
CA THR A 216 3.29 -19.65 4.49
C THR A 216 2.21 -20.72 4.60
N GLY A 217 2.23 -21.73 3.71
CA GLY A 217 1.24 -22.80 3.62
C GLY A 217 -0.10 -22.39 2.99
N PHE A 218 -0.20 -21.19 2.41
CA PHE A 218 -1.37 -20.74 1.64
C PHE A 218 -1.19 -21.02 0.14
N PHE A 219 -2.29 -21.18 -0.56
CA PHE A 219 -2.29 -21.35 -2.02
C PHE A 219 -1.84 -20.07 -2.72
N TYR A 220 -1.05 -20.22 -3.80
CA TYR A 220 -0.48 -19.10 -4.56
C TYR A 220 -0.27 -19.43 -6.06
N SER A 221 -0.79 -20.53 -6.57
CA SER A 221 -0.44 -21.04 -7.91
C SER A 221 -1.05 -20.22 -9.05
N GLN A 222 -2.10 -19.45 -8.80
CA GLN A 222 -2.80 -18.65 -9.82
C GLN A 222 -3.38 -17.38 -9.18
N LEU A 223 -3.78 -16.45 -10.04
CA LEU A 223 -4.51 -15.25 -9.60
C LEU A 223 -5.89 -15.63 -9.06
N ALA A 224 -6.35 -14.89 -8.06
CA ALA A 224 -7.52 -15.15 -7.24
C ALA A 224 -7.37 -16.28 -6.21
N ASP A 225 -6.16 -16.81 -6.04
CA ASP A 225 -5.79 -17.63 -4.87
C ASP A 225 -5.71 -16.76 -3.59
N PRO A 226 -5.58 -17.34 -2.38
CA PRO A 226 -5.29 -16.58 -1.17
C PRO A 226 -4.12 -15.63 -1.32
N ILE A 227 -2.99 -16.06 -1.86
CA ILE A 227 -1.82 -15.19 -2.06
C ILE A 227 -1.83 -14.61 -3.48
N ASP A 228 -2.42 -13.44 -3.64
CA ASP A 228 -2.46 -12.64 -4.87
C ASP A 228 -1.43 -11.51 -4.91
N THR A 229 -0.82 -11.19 -3.76
CA THR A 229 0.14 -10.08 -3.67
C THR A 229 1.39 -10.45 -2.87
N ILE A 230 2.51 -9.86 -3.27
CA ILE A 230 3.77 -9.93 -2.54
C ILE A 230 4.20 -8.49 -2.23
N THR A 231 4.34 -8.17 -0.95
CA THR A 231 4.92 -6.90 -0.52
C THR A 231 6.36 -7.13 -0.07
N ILE A 232 7.32 -6.69 -0.87
CA ILE A 232 8.74 -6.77 -0.49
C ILE A 232 9.11 -5.51 0.26
N VAL A 233 9.55 -5.65 1.51
CA VAL A 233 9.88 -4.52 2.40
C VAL A 233 11.33 -4.67 2.84
N ARG A 234 12.25 -4.36 1.91
CA ARG A 234 13.70 -4.45 2.12
C ARG A 234 14.49 -3.86 0.96
N GLN A 235 15.80 -3.73 1.12
CA GLN A 235 16.73 -3.43 0.04
C GLN A 235 16.65 -4.53 -1.04
N LEU A 236 16.53 -4.09 -2.30
CA LEU A 236 16.39 -4.96 -3.47
C LEU A 236 16.82 -4.17 -4.71
N ALA A 237 17.40 -4.83 -5.69
CA ALA A 237 17.63 -4.23 -7.00
C ALA A 237 16.30 -3.94 -7.71
N VAL A 238 16.16 -2.77 -8.32
CA VAL A 238 14.94 -2.40 -9.06
C VAL A 238 14.82 -3.16 -10.39
N LYS A 239 15.97 -3.58 -10.95
CA LYS A 239 16.08 -4.16 -12.29
C LYS A 239 16.78 -5.52 -12.28
N TYR A 240 16.49 -6.31 -13.29
CA TYR A 240 17.28 -7.48 -13.66
C TYR A 240 17.53 -7.52 -15.16
N GLN A 241 18.61 -8.18 -15.55
CA GLN A 241 18.97 -8.39 -16.95
C GLN A 241 17.99 -9.41 -17.56
N SER A 242 17.42 -9.08 -18.72
CA SER A 242 16.52 -10.00 -19.41
C SER A 242 17.25 -11.30 -19.78
N PRO A 243 16.71 -12.49 -19.42
CA PRO A 243 17.29 -13.75 -19.82
C PRO A 243 17.30 -13.98 -21.34
N GLU A 244 16.32 -13.42 -22.04
CA GLU A 244 16.15 -13.57 -23.49
C GLU A 244 16.96 -12.56 -24.30
N LYS A 245 17.11 -11.35 -23.75
CA LYS A 245 17.76 -10.21 -24.41
C LYS A 245 18.71 -9.54 -23.42
N PRO A 246 19.99 -9.93 -23.38
CA PRO A 246 20.95 -9.45 -22.38
C PRO A 246 21.12 -7.93 -22.32
N ASP A 247 20.87 -7.21 -23.39
CA ASP A 247 20.96 -5.75 -23.46
C ASP A 247 19.72 -5.05 -22.87
N GLU A 248 18.64 -5.79 -22.61
CA GLU A 248 17.41 -5.27 -22.01
C GLU A 248 17.41 -5.46 -20.48
N GLN A 249 16.89 -4.45 -19.79
CA GLN A 249 16.65 -4.49 -18.34
C GLN A 249 15.14 -4.52 -18.08
N LEU A 250 14.73 -5.39 -17.17
CA LEU A 250 13.34 -5.60 -16.78
C LEU A 250 13.14 -5.21 -15.31
N ALA A 251 11.93 -4.87 -14.92
CA ALA A 251 11.61 -4.49 -13.55
C ALA A 251 11.46 -5.73 -12.66
N VAL A 252 12.17 -5.75 -11.53
CA VAL A 252 12.09 -6.86 -10.57
C VAL A 252 10.65 -7.04 -10.06
N THR A 253 9.96 -5.95 -9.71
CA THR A 253 8.57 -6.03 -9.25
C THR A 253 7.56 -6.45 -10.32
N ASP A 254 7.93 -6.39 -11.60
CA ASP A 254 7.09 -6.88 -12.69
C ASP A 254 7.39 -8.35 -13.04
N GLY A 255 8.65 -8.76 -12.90
CA GLY A 255 9.08 -10.13 -13.15
C GLY A 255 8.76 -11.11 -12.02
N LEU A 256 8.76 -10.68 -10.75
CA LEU A 256 8.36 -11.51 -9.63
C LEU A 256 6.84 -11.80 -9.66
N GLY A 257 6.41 -12.87 -9.01
CA GLY A 257 5.01 -13.31 -9.01
C GLY A 257 4.57 -13.90 -10.36
N ARG A 258 5.53 -14.48 -11.12
CA ARG A 258 5.30 -15.18 -12.38
C ARG A 258 5.88 -16.60 -12.33
N HIS A 259 5.22 -17.50 -13.03
CA HIS A 259 5.76 -18.81 -13.34
C HIS A 259 6.84 -18.73 -14.44
N PRO A 260 7.64 -19.79 -14.64
CA PRO A 260 8.64 -19.83 -15.72
C PRO A 260 8.08 -19.61 -17.13
N ASN A 261 6.80 -19.95 -17.35
CA ASN A 261 6.08 -19.69 -18.61
C ASN A 261 5.61 -18.25 -18.78
N GLY A 262 5.85 -17.36 -17.79
CA GLY A 262 5.46 -15.97 -17.80
C GLY A 262 4.06 -15.68 -17.24
N GLU A 263 3.26 -16.69 -16.92
CA GLU A 263 1.94 -16.51 -16.30
C GLU A 263 2.06 -15.91 -14.90
N ARG A 264 1.24 -14.92 -14.61
CA ARG A 264 1.25 -14.23 -13.33
C ARG A 264 0.40 -14.98 -12.29
N TRP A 265 0.96 -15.14 -11.11
CA TRP A 265 0.25 -15.66 -9.94
C TRP A 265 0.16 -14.65 -8.80
N ALA A 266 0.96 -13.56 -8.79
CA ALA A 266 0.83 -12.47 -7.83
C ALA A 266 1.29 -11.14 -8.40
N ALA A 267 0.74 -10.05 -7.87
CA ALA A 267 1.26 -8.70 -8.08
C ALA A 267 2.24 -8.32 -6.96
N VAL A 268 3.34 -7.65 -7.32
CA VAL A 268 4.38 -7.28 -6.38
C VAL A 268 4.42 -5.78 -6.16
N GLY A 269 4.52 -5.35 -4.91
CA GLY A 269 4.87 -3.99 -4.51
C GLY A 269 6.16 -3.99 -3.71
N TRP A 270 6.83 -2.85 -3.64
CA TRP A 270 8.15 -2.74 -3.03
C TRP A 270 8.27 -1.48 -2.18
N ILE A 271 8.67 -1.64 -0.93
CA ILE A 271 8.98 -0.56 0.02
C ILE A 271 10.42 -0.73 0.48
N TYR A 272 11.20 0.34 0.50
CA TYR A 272 12.60 0.35 0.90
C TYR A 272 13.02 1.72 1.44
N GLY A 273 14.21 1.79 2.01
CA GLY A 273 14.82 3.03 2.48
C GLY A 273 15.12 3.01 3.97
N SER A 274 15.23 4.17 4.58
CA SER A 274 15.42 4.28 6.03
C SER A 274 14.17 3.80 6.77
N GLU A 275 14.33 3.45 8.04
CA GLU A 275 13.24 3.08 8.93
C GLU A 275 12.11 4.13 8.92
N VAL A 276 12.48 5.40 9.09
CA VAL A 276 11.52 6.53 9.09
C VAL A 276 10.72 6.60 7.80
N ARG A 277 11.41 6.53 6.64
CA ARG A 277 10.76 6.62 5.33
C ARG A 277 9.86 5.43 5.04
N SER A 278 10.32 4.21 5.33
CA SER A 278 9.55 3.01 5.06
C SER A 278 8.31 2.90 5.96
N ILE A 279 8.41 3.26 7.23
CA ILE A 279 7.25 3.36 8.13
C ILE A 279 6.26 4.42 7.61
N TYR A 280 6.75 5.59 7.21
CA TYR A 280 5.90 6.62 6.61
C TYR A 280 5.15 6.09 5.38
N GLN A 281 5.83 5.41 4.44
CA GLN A 281 5.21 4.82 3.25
C GLN A 281 4.12 3.80 3.63
N ALA A 282 4.39 2.92 4.59
CA ALA A 282 3.41 1.96 5.08
C ALA A 282 2.21 2.64 5.74
N MET A 283 2.43 3.64 6.61
CA MET A 283 1.34 4.36 7.28
C MET A 283 0.48 5.15 6.29
N CYS A 284 1.09 5.77 5.25
CA CYS A 284 0.34 6.42 4.19
C CYS A 284 -0.57 5.42 3.45
N ALA A 285 -0.03 4.26 3.05
CA ALA A 285 -0.79 3.24 2.33
C ALA A 285 -1.96 2.65 3.15
N ILE A 286 -1.76 2.47 4.46
CA ILE A 286 -2.76 1.89 5.36
C ILE A 286 -3.86 2.89 5.73
N PHE A 287 -3.50 4.16 6.01
CA PHE A 287 -4.38 5.10 6.73
C PHE A 287 -4.83 6.32 5.95
N LEU A 288 -4.14 6.71 4.88
CA LEU A 288 -4.58 7.87 4.11
C LEU A 288 -5.66 7.49 3.11
N ASP A 289 -6.68 8.32 3.06
CA ASP A 289 -7.71 8.27 2.05
C ASP A 289 -7.39 9.31 0.97
N THR A 290 -7.74 9.03 -0.29
CA THR A 290 -7.47 9.92 -1.42
C THR A 290 -8.66 10.85 -1.63
N GLU A 291 -8.42 12.16 -1.63
CA GLU A 291 -9.45 13.20 -1.82
C GLU A 291 -9.19 14.07 -3.04
N THR A 292 -7.91 14.21 -3.42
CA THR A 292 -7.50 15.14 -4.48
C THR A 292 -6.62 14.43 -5.50
N ALA A 293 -6.72 14.84 -6.76
CA ALA A 293 -5.88 14.32 -7.84
C ALA A 293 -5.43 15.43 -8.80
N MET A 294 -4.17 15.36 -9.26
CA MET A 294 -3.62 16.13 -10.37
C MET A 294 -3.37 15.20 -11.56
N LEU A 295 -3.93 15.54 -12.71
CA LEU A 295 -3.71 14.85 -13.95
C LEU A 295 -3.02 15.79 -14.94
N TYR A 296 -1.81 15.43 -15.38
CA TYR A 296 -1.03 16.24 -16.32
C TYR A 296 -0.75 15.47 -17.61
N ASP A 297 -1.30 15.95 -18.73
CA ASP A 297 -1.12 15.35 -20.05
C ASP A 297 -0.27 16.26 -20.95
N SER A 298 0.90 15.76 -21.31
CA SER A 298 1.86 16.49 -22.17
C SER A 298 1.57 16.36 -23.66
N TYR A 299 0.65 15.50 -24.07
CA TYR A 299 0.46 15.12 -25.46
C TYR A 299 -0.92 15.48 -26.03
N PRO A 300 -1.03 15.63 -27.38
CA PRO A 300 -2.33 15.81 -28.00
C PRO A 300 -3.15 14.52 -27.99
N LYS A 301 -4.46 14.65 -28.09
CA LYS A 301 -5.43 13.52 -28.13
C LYS A 301 -5.36 12.69 -29.44
N GLU A 302 -4.30 12.79 -30.21
CA GLU A 302 -4.15 12.18 -31.52
C GLU A 302 -3.12 11.05 -31.53
N GLY A 303 -3.25 10.15 -32.51
CA GLY A 303 -2.34 9.04 -32.72
C GLY A 303 -2.30 8.07 -31.53
N ASN A 304 -1.13 7.50 -31.26
CA ASN A 304 -0.94 6.53 -30.18
C ASN A 304 -1.16 7.12 -28.77
N TRP A 305 -0.97 8.43 -28.60
CA TRP A 305 -1.15 9.12 -27.33
C TRP A 305 -2.63 9.35 -26.97
N GLY A 306 -3.53 9.36 -27.97
CA GLY A 306 -4.95 9.58 -27.70
C GLY A 306 -5.59 8.58 -26.77
N LYS A 307 -5.06 7.36 -26.66
CA LYS A 307 -5.51 6.35 -25.67
C LYS A 307 -5.07 6.65 -24.23
N TYR A 308 -4.13 7.57 -24.08
CA TYR A 308 -3.53 7.92 -22.78
C TYR A 308 -3.94 9.32 -22.30
N GLU A 309 -4.97 9.89 -22.93
CA GLU A 309 -5.55 11.15 -22.51
C GLU A 309 -6.15 11.08 -21.10
N MET A 310 -6.22 12.21 -20.41
CA MET A 310 -6.54 12.26 -18.99
C MET A 310 -8.00 12.68 -18.68
N GLU A 311 -8.77 13.14 -19.66
CA GLU A 311 -10.11 13.72 -19.43
C GLU A 311 -11.13 12.67 -18.95
N GLU A 312 -11.19 11.50 -19.61
CA GLU A 312 -12.07 10.42 -19.17
C GLU A 312 -11.64 9.84 -17.81
N ALA A 313 -10.32 9.74 -17.58
CA ALA A 313 -9.78 9.35 -16.28
C ALA A 313 -10.19 10.35 -15.18
N ALA A 314 -10.06 11.64 -15.43
CA ALA A 314 -10.48 12.68 -14.51
C ALA A 314 -11.99 12.63 -14.21
N SER A 315 -12.80 12.45 -15.26
CA SER A 315 -14.24 12.26 -15.11
C SER A 315 -14.55 11.04 -14.22
N GLY A 316 -13.87 9.93 -14.46
CA GLY A 316 -14.00 8.72 -13.66
C GLY A 316 -13.64 8.93 -12.19
N LEU A 317 -12.52 9.62 -11.88
CA LEU A 317 -12.10 9.92 -10.50
C LEU A 317 -13.12 10.84 -9.79
N LYS A 318 -13.69 11.82 -10.49
CA LYS A 318 -14.76 12.67 -9.95
C LYS A 318 -16.00 11.85 -9.55
N THR A 319 -16.34 10.80 -10.28
CA THR A 319 -17.51 9.94 -9.94
C THR A 319 -17.32 9.15 -8.65
N ILE A 320 -16.08 8.93 -8.20
CA ILE A 320 -15.79 8.32 -6.90
C ILE A 320 -15.48 9.35 -5.80
N GLY A 321 -15.70 10.64 -6.09
CA GLY A 321 -15.69 11.72 -5.09
C GLY A 321 -14.37 12.45 -4.95
N LEU A 322 -13.39 12.28 -5.86
CA LEU A 322 -12.15 13.04 -5.81
C LEU A 322 -12.35 14.45 -6.40
N ASN A 323 -11.68 15.42 -5.80
CA ASN A 323 -11.48 16.72 -6.42
C ASN A 323 -10.29 16.64 -7.38
N VAL A 324 -10.54 16.86 -8.68
CA VAL A 324 -9.56 16.57 -9.74
C VAL A 324 -9.24 17.85 -10.52
N GLU A 325 -7.93 18.17 -10.56
CA GLU A 325 -7.36 19.15 -11.48
C GLU A 325 -6.78 18.45 -12.70
N VAL A 326 -7.01 19.01 -13.88
CA VAL A 326 -6.49 18.48 -15.16
C VAL A 326 -5.77 19.59 -15.90
N VAL A 327 -4.57 19.32 -16.36
CA VAL A 327 -3.81 20.17 -17.28
C VAL A 327 -3.45 19.34 -18.52
N GLN A 328 -3.95 19.76 -19.67
CA GLN A 328 -3.74 19.07 -20.95
C GLN A 328 -3.58 20.09 -22.10
N LYS A 329 -3.26 19.64 -23.30
CA LYS A 329 -3.17 20.52 -24.49
C LYS A 329 -4.52 21.24 -24.73
N PRO A 330 -4.48 22.54 -25.11
CA PRO A 330 -3.30 23.35 -25.44
C PRO A 330 -2.57 23.97 -24.23
N GLU A 331 -3.08 23.85 -23.01
CA GLU A 331 -2.58 24.53 -21.82
C GLU A 331 -1.31 23.91 -21.23
N SER A 332 -1.05 22.61 -21.51
CA SER A 332 0.15 21.96 -21.01
C SER A 332 1.40 22.49 -21.69
N SER A 333 2.24 23.16 -20.94
CA SER A 333 3.51 23.75 -21.37
C SER A 333 4.53 23.70 -20.24
N LEU A 334 5.83 23.88 -20.59
CA LEU A 334 6.89 23.95 -19.58
C LEU A 334 6.70 25.15 -18.64
N GLU A 335 6.23 26.27 -19.14
CA GLU A 335 5.92 27.45 -18.34
C GLU A 335 4.78 27.15 -17.34
N LYS A 336 3.69 26.54 -17.82
CA LYS A 336 2.55 26.13 -16.96
C LYS A 336 3.01 25.15 -15.89
N TRP A 337 3.82 24.16 -16.26
CA TRP A 337 4.39 23.20 -15.31
C TRP A 337 5.17 23.90 -14.20
N ARG A 338 6.16 24.75 -14.59
CA ARG A 338 6.99 25.49 -13.63
C ARG A 338 6.18 26.42 -12.75
N SER A 339 5.16 27.06 -13.30
CA SER A 339 4.22 27.87 -12.52
C SER A 339 3.48 27.06 -11.46
N LEU A 340 3.00 25.86 -11.80
CA LEU A 340 2.36 24.96 -10.85
C LEU A 340 3.36 24.41 -9.82
N ALA A 341 4.54 23.97 -10.27
CA ALA A 341 5.57 23.38 -9.43
C ALA A 341 6.28 24.39 -8.50
N SER A 342 6.12 25.70 -8.74
CA SER A 342 6.67 26.76 -7.88
C SER A 342 6.03 26.79 -6.48
N LYS A 343 4.86 26.17 -6.31
CA LYS A 343 4.16 26.03 -5.03
C LYS A 343 4.21 24.57 -4.56
N PRO A 344 4.21 24.32 -3.25
CA PRO A 344 4.06 22.95 -2.73
C PRO A 344 2.72 22.34 -3.14
N TRP A 345 2.74 21.06 -3.53
CA TRP A 345 1.54 20.35 -3.96
C TRP A 345 0.85 19.63 -2.80
N THR A 346 -0.49 19.68 -2.82
CA THR A 346 -1.37 19.06 -1.82
C THR A 346 -2.24 17.95 -2.43
N PHE A 347 -1.82 17.39 -3.57
CA PHE A 347 -2.53 16.31 -4.24
C PHE A 347 -2.15 14.95 -3.64
N ASP A 348 -3.15 14.11 -3.40
CA ASP A 348 -2.98 12.74 -2.90
C ASP A 348 -2.62 11.76 -4.03
N LEU A 349 -3.11 12.02 -5.25
CA LEU A 349 -2.88 11.21 -6.45
C LEU A 349 -2.37 12.10 -7.58
N ILE A 350 -1.29 11.67 -8.23
CA ILE A 350 -0.72 12.38 -9.37
C ILE A 350 -0.57 11.40 -10.53
N LEU A 351 -1.26 11.69 -11.64
CA LEU A 351 -1.15 10.96 -12.89
C LEU A 351 -0.48 11.84 -13.92
N MET A 352 0.62 11.38 -14.50
CA MET A 352 1.37 12.16 -15.46
C MET A 352 1.64 11.35 -16.73
N ASN A 353 1.24 11.91 -17.88
CA ASN A 353 1.58 11.40 -19.20
C ASN A 353 2.73 12.22 -19.79
N SER A 354 3.90 11.58 -19.94
CA SER A 354 5.14 12.21 -20.34
C SER A 354 6.05 11.21 -21.07
N LYS A 355 7.18 11.67 -21.57
CA LYS A 355 8.31 10.86 -22.02
C LYS A 355 9.62 11.53 -21.60
N GLY A 356 10.72 10.81 -21.64
CA GLY A 356 12.04 11.40 -21.32
C GLY A 356 13.05 10.36 -20.89
N TYR A 357 13.99 10.80 -20.09
CA TYR A 357 15.15 10.06 -19.60
C TYR A 357 15.17 10.03 -18.08
N PRO A 358 16.07 9.30 -17.41
CA PRO A 358 16.07 9.20 -15.95
C PRO A 358 16.07 10.53 -15.20
N LYS A 359 16.63 11.60 -15.81
CA LYS A 359 16.82 12.93 -15.18
C LYS A 359 15.97 14.04 -15.79
N SER A 360 15.17 13.76 -16.81
CA SER A 360 14.37 14.76 -17.52
C SER A 360 13.04 14.16 -17.99
N PHE A 361 12.03 15.01 -18.16
CA PHE A 361 10.73 14.64 -18.64
C PHE A 361 10.13 15.75 -19.50
N GLN A 362 9.39 15.37 -20.54
CA GLN A 362 8.75 16.33 -21.42
C GLN A 362 7.42 16.81 -20.82
N VAL A 363 7.20 18.11 -20.87
CA VAL A 363 5.93 18.74 -20.48
C VAL A 363 5.47 19.69 -21.59
N GLY A 364 4.42 19.28 -22.27
CA GLY A 364 3.89 20.04 -23.41
C GLY A 364 4.91 20.26 -24.51
N ASN A 365 5.47 21.46 -24.59
CA ASN A 365 6.38 21.90 -25.64
C ASN A 365 7.85 21.98 -25.22
N GLY A 366 8.19 21.58 -23.99
CA GLY A 366 9.56 21.71 -23.47
C GLY A 366 9.96 20.54 -22.58
N ASP A 367 11.26 20.47 -22.32
CA ASP A 367 11.85 19.48 -21.42
C ASP A 367 12.06 20.11 -20.03
N ALA A 368 11.55 19.40 -19.02
CA ALA A 368 11.76 19.70 -17.61
C ALA A 368 12.84 18.77 -17.05
N SER A 369 13.53 19.23 -16.02
CA SER A 369 14.50 18.45 -15.26
C SER A 369 13.92 18.01 -13.91
N VAL A 370 14.65 17.20 -13.17
CA VAL A 370 14.24 16.76 -11.82
C VAL A 370 14.10 17.94 -10.83
N GLU A 371 14.78 19.07 -11.09
CA GLU A 371 14.65 20.30 -10.29
C GLU A 371 13.31 20.99 -10.50
N ASP A 372 12.66 20.76 -11.65
CA ASP A 372 11.31 21.27 -11.95
C ASP A 372 10.19 20.42 -11.31
N LEU A 373 10.51 19.34 -10.58
CA LEU A 373 9.51 18.56 -9.85
C LEU A 373 9.05 19.30 -8.59
N PRO A 374 7.73 19.39 -8.34
CA PRO A 374 7.19 20.12 -7.20
C PRO A 374 7.58 19.49 -5.86
N LYS A 375 7.72 20.32 -4.85
CA LYS A 375 7.75 19.85 -3.46
C LYS A 375 6.35 19.38 -3.08
N LEU A 376 6.26 18.26 -2.39
CA LEU A 376 5.00 17.78 -1.85
C LEU A 376 4.79 18.33 -0.44
N GLN A 377 3.63 18.89 -0.18
CA GLN A 377 3.18 19.24 1.16
C GLN A 377 2.41 18.08 1.80
N PHE A 378 1.69 17.31 0.97
CA PHE A 378 0.99 16.09 1.37
C PHE A 378 1.66 14.86 0.74
N PRO A 379 1.57 13.70 1.41
CA PRO A 379 1.96 12.42 0.82
C PRO A 379 1.18 12.16 -0.47
N ALA A 380 1.86 11.71 -1.53
CA ALA A 380 1.22 11.44 -2.81
C ALA A 380 1.52 10.05 -3.35
N ALA A 381 0.55 9.45 -4.05
CA ALA A 381 0.73 8.30 -4.92
C ALA A 381 0.89 8.77 -6.37
N ILE A 382 1.89 8.25 -7.09
CA ILE A 382 2.26 8.75 -8.40
C ILE A 382 2.23 7.64 -9.45
N HIS A 383 1.56 7.88 -10.55
CA HIS A 383 1.66 7.08 -11.77
C HIS A 383 2.23 7.95 -12.88
N MET A 384 3.40 7.56 -13.39
CA MET A 384 4.09 8.29 -14.44
C MET A 384 4.29 7.42 -15.67
N ILE A 385 3.60 7.75 -16.74
CA ILE A 385 3.83 7.19 -18.08
C ILE A 385 5.08 7.86 -18.62
N HIS A 386 6.23 7.20 -18.47
CA HIS A 386 7.52 7.79 -18.75
C HIS A 386 8.62 6.72 -18.81
N SER A 387 9.44 6.76 -19.85
CA SER A 387 10.60 5.88 -20.02
C SER A 387 11.68 6.19 -18.98
N TRP A 388 12.33 5.15 -18.43
CA TRP A 388 13.42 5.23 -17.45
C TRP A 388 13.13 6.03 -16.17
N SER A 389 11.90 6.45 -15.91
CA SER A 389 11.61 7.26 -14.72
C SER A 389 11.98 6.57 -13.41
N ALA A 390 11.86 5.23 -13.35
CA ALA A 390 12.21 4.41 -12.19
C ALA A 390 13.54 3.66 -12.34
N ALA A 391 14.45 4.08 -13.26
CA ALA A 391 15.72 3.40 -13.52
C ALA A 391 16.68 3.39 -12.32
N ALA A 392 16.62 4.41 -11.46
CA ALA A 392 17.42 4.53 -10.24
C ALA A 392 16.61 5.24 -9.13
N PRO A 393 15.64 4.55 -8.50
CA PRO A 393 14.65 5.19 -7.64
C PRO A 393 15.20 5.62 -6.26
N ASP A 394 16.44 5.29 -5.92
CA ASP A 394 17.11 5.76 -4.70
C ASP A 394 18.11 6.92 -4.98
N ASP A 395 18.19 7.38 -6.23
CA ASP A 395 18.95 8.57 -6.59
C ASP A 395 17.99 9.77 -6.74
N LYS A 396 18.08 10.73 -5.82
CA LYS A 396 17.28 11.98 -5.84
C LYS A 396 17.49 12.84 -7.10
N ASN A 397 18.51 12.56 -7.90
CA ASN A 397 18.76 13.22 -9.17
C ASN A 397 18.08 12.51 -10.35
N THR A 398 17.21 11.55 -10.10
CA THR A 398 16.32 10.91 -11.07
C THR A 398 14.86 11.22 -10.79
N VAL A 399 14.01 11.03 -11.77
CA VAL A 399 12.60 11.39 -11.69
C VAL A 399 11.91 10.67 -10.53
N ALA A 400 11.95 9.33 -10.46
CA ALA A 400 11.33 8.60 -9.34
C ALA A 400 12.01 8.91 -8.01
N GLY A 401 13.36 8.95 -8.00
CA GLY A 401 14.09 9.24 -6.77
C GLY A 401 13.75 10.63 -6.21
N ARG A 402 13.54 11.64 -7.06
CA ARG A 402 13.11 12.98 -6.64
C ARG A 402 11.68 12.98 -6.10
N TRP A 403 10.73 12.32 -6.77
CA TRP A 403 9.37 12.19 -6.26
C TRP A 403 9.33 11.52 -4.89
N LEU A 404 10.04 10.40 -4.73
CA LEU A 404 10.12 9.66 -3.47
C LEU A 404 10.82 10.49 -2.39
N GLU A 405 11.89 11.23 -2.75
CA GLU A 405 12.54 12.17 -1.83
C GLU A 405 11.60 13.31 -1.43
N ASN A 406 10.77 13.82 -2.34
CA ASN A 406 9.79 14.87 -2.04
C ASN A 406 8.60 14.39 -1.20
N GLY A 407 8.46 13.09 -0.93
CA GLY A 407 7.42 12.56 -0.03
C GLY A 407 6.37 11.68 -0.71
N ALA A 408 6.58 11.27 -1.97
CA ALA A 408 5.73 10.25 -2.56
C ALA A 408 5.87 8.93 -1.80
N TYR A 409 4.74 8.29 -1.48
CA TYR A 409 4.71 7.02 -0.76
C TYR A 409 4.43 5.82 -1.66
N ALA A 410 3.92 6.07 -2.87
CA ALA A 410 3.76 5.07 -3.92
C ALA A 410 4.17 5.67 -5.27
N TYR A 411 4.83 4.86 -6.11
CA TYR A 411 5.30 5.30 -7.42
C TYR A 411 5.21 4.15 -8.44
N ILE A 412 4.74 4.48 -9.65
CA ILE A 412 4.72 3.58 -10.80
C ILE A 412 5.39 4.27 -11.97
N GLY A 413 6.39 3.61 -12.55
CA GLY A 413 7.12 4.09 -13.72
C GLY A 413 8.04 3.04 -14.30
N SER A 414 8.67 3.30 -15.44
CA SER A 414 9.50 2.32 -16.12
C SER A 414 10.97 2.37 -15.71
N VAL A 415 11.59 1.19 -15.65
CA VAL A 415 13.05 1.04 -15.36
C VAL A 415 13.93 1.14 -16.60
N ASN A 416 13.34 1.04 -17.80
CA ASN A 416 14.03 1.07 -19.09
C ASN A 416 13.12 1.71 -20.14
N GLU A 417 13.51 1.74 -21.42
CA GLU A 417 12.64 2.13 -22.53
C GLU A 417 11.56 1.06 -22.73
N PRO A 418 10.31 1.32 -22.37
CA PRO A 418 9.19 0.45 -22.71
C PRO A 418 8.56 0.97 -24.00
N PHE A 419 7.77 0.15 -24.66
CA PHE A 419 6.76 0.68 -25.55
C PHE A 419 5.62 1.32 -24.75
N LEU A 420 4.89 2.25 -25.35
CA LEU A 420 3.76 2.90 -24.70
C LEU A 420 2.72 1.89 -24.16
N SER A 421 2.57 0.76 -24.86
CA SER A 421 1.70 -0.37 -24.48
C SER A 421 2.09 -1.07 -23.19
N ALA A 422 3.28 -0.82 -22.63
CA ALA A 422 3.66 -1.32 -21.29
C ALA A 422 2.86 -0.65 -20.18
N PHE A 423 2.35 0.55 -20.45
CA PHE A 423 1.49 1.28 -19.53
C PHE A 423 0.02 1.03 -19.85
N ILE A 424 -0.79 1.00 -18.82
CA ILE A 424 -2.24 0.94 -18.99
C ILE A 424 -2.80 2.32 -19.36
N PRO A 425 -3.79 2.43 -20.26
CA PRO A 425 -4.50 3.68 -20.47
C PRO A 425 -5.11 4.21 -19.16
N PRO A 426 -4.98 5.51 -18.86
CA PRO A 426 -5.49 6.10 -17.61
C PRO A 426 -6.96 5.84 -17.34
N LYS A 427 -7.80 5.89 -18.37
CA LYS A 427 -9.22 5.53 -18.29
C LYS A 427 -9.44 4.11 -17.75
N LEU A 428 -8.74 3.13 -18.31
CA LEU A 428 -8.87 1.72 -17.89
C LEU A 428 -8.36 1.51 -16.46
N MET A 429 -7.28 2.20 -16.07
CA MET A 429 -6.82 2.20 -14.69
C MET A 429 -7.92 2.73 -13.76
N VAL A 430 -8.51 3.88 -14.09
CA VAL A 430 -9.55 4.49 -13.26
C VAL A 430 -10.82 3.63 -13.22
N ASP A 431 -11.20 2.97 -14.32
CA ASP A 431 -12.32 2.02 -14.32
C ASP A 431 -12.09 0.84 -13.37
N ARG A 432 -10.84 0.36 -13.23
CA ARG A 432 -10.46 -0.64 -12.22
C ARG A 432 -10.52 -0.05 -10.79
N LEU A 433 -10.00 1.16 -10.57
CA LEU A 433 -10.06 1.85 -9.27
C LEU A 433 -11.50 2.07 -8.80
N LYS A 434 -12.41 2.49 -9.69
CA LYS A 434 -13.84 2.67 -9.38
C LYS A 434 -14.51 1.40 -8.86
N ARG A 435 -14.03 0.25 -9.30
CA ARG A 435 -14.52 -1.08 -8.88
C ARG A 435 -13.79 -1.60 -7.64
N GLY A 436 -12.84 -0.84 -7.10
CA GLY A 436 -12.14 -1.15 -5.86
C GLY A 436 -10.77 -1.83 -6.02
N ALA A 437 -10.24 -2.00 -7.24
CA ALA A 437 -8.89 -2.56 -7.42
C ALA A 437 -7.84 -1.69 -6.69
N PRO A 438 -6.82 -2.29 -6.04
CA PRO A 438 -5.72 -1.54 -5.44
C PRO A 438 -4.92 -0.76 -6.50
N PHE A 439 -4.39 0.40 -6.13
CA PHE A 439 -3.75 1.33 -7.06
C PHE A 439 -2.60 0.70 -7.86
N LEU A 440 -1.64 0.06 -7.19
CA LEU A 440 -0.49 -0.54 -7.87
C LEU A 440 -0.87 -1.71 -8.79
N ILE A 441 -2.02 -2.32 -8.58
CA ILE A 441 -2.57 -3.38 -9.43
C ILE A 441 -3.37 -2.76 -10.58
N ALA A 442 -4.24 -1.79 -10.28
CA ALA A 442 -5.07 -1.11 -11.28
C ALA A 442 -4.23 -0.43 -12.36
N ALA A 443 -3.11 0.15 -11.99
CA ALA A 443 -2.22 0.92 -12.86
C ALA A 443 -1.20 0.07 -13.65
N ARG A 444 -1.31 -1.26 -13.60
CA ARG A 444 -0.36 -2.18 -14.23
C ARG A 444 -0.96 -2.88 -15.43
N GLN A 445 -0.15 -3.04 -16.50
CA GLN A 445 -0.42 -4.01 -17.55
C GLN A 445 -0.15 -5.42 -16.99
N LEU A 446 -1.14 -6.30 -17.02
CA LEU A 446 -1.10 -7.54 -16.26
C LEU A 446 -0.70 -8.77 -17.09
N GLU A 447 -0.98 -8.75 -18.39
CA GLU A 447 -1.07 -9.97 -19.19
C GLU A 447 0.03 -10.12 -20.25
N SER A 448 0.73 -9.07 -20.61
CA SER A 448 1.70 -9.10 -21.70
C SER A 448 2.98 -8.32 -21.41
N PRO A 449 4.13 -8.73 -22.01
CA PRO A 449 5.36 -7.96 -21.96
C PRO A 449 5.21 -6.60 -22.69
N PRO A 450 6.14 -5.66 -22.48
CA PRO A 450 7.40 -5.84 -21.78
C PRO A 450 7.27 -5.61 -20.26
N TRP A 451 7.99 -6.42 -19.47
CA TRP A 451 7.97 -6.36 -18.00
C TRP A 451 8.94 -5.27 -17.47
N LYS A 452 8.69 -4.01 -17.84
CA LYS A 452 9.60 -2.89 -17.55
C LYS A 452 9.04 -1.87 -16.55
N VAL A 453 7.85 -2.11 -16.00
CA VAL A 453 7.19 -1.17 -15.09
C VAL A 453 7.43 -1.57 -13.63
N ALA A 454 8.15 -0.75 -12.89
CA ALA A 454 8.35 -0.91 -11.47
C ALA A 454 7.18 -0.33 -10.67
N THR A 455 6.83 -1.01 -9.58
CA THR A 455 5.80 -0.62 -8.61
C THR A 455 6.43 -0.50 -7.23
N ILE A 456 6.51 0.73 -6.73
CA ILE A 456 7.05 1.08 -5.42
C ILE A 456 5.88 1.47 -4.53
N GLY A 457 5.74 0.83 -3.37
CA GLY A 457 4.64 1.01 -2.43
C GLY A 457 3.95 -0.31 -2.06
N ASP A 458 2.87 -0.20 -1.32
CA ASP A 458 2.03 -1.32 -0.90
C ASP A 458 1.07 -1.75 -2.02
N PRO A 459 1.11 -3.03 -2.49
CA PRO A 459 0.23 -3.51 -3.56
C PRO A 459 -1.25 -3.57 -3.16
N LEU A 460 -1.59 -3.49 -1.87
CA LEU A 460 -2.97 -3.46 -1.37
C LEU A 460 -3.51 -2.05 -1.10
N MET A 461 -2.71 -1.01 -1.38
CA MET A 461 -3.14 0.38 -1.25
C MET A 461 -4.36 0.66 -2.13
N SER A 462 -5.42 1.19 -1.53
CA SER A 462 -6.68 1.50 -2.21
C SER A 462 -6.85 3.00 -2.43
N ILE A 463 -7.35 3.37 -3.62
CA ILE A 463 -7.93 4.69 -3.88
C ILE A 463 -9.44 4.56 -3.62
N ALA A 464 -9.90 5.02 -2.47
CA ALA A 464 -11.28 4.83 -2.04
C ALA A 464 -11.80 6.07 -1.31
N LYS A 465 -13.12 6.17 -1.17
CA LYS A 465 -13.77 7.24 -0.40
C LYS A 465 -13.24 7.27 1.04
N PRO A 466 -13.11 8.47 1.64
CA PRO A 466 -12.75 8.63 3.03
C PRO A 466 -13.65 7.81 3.95
N ARG A 467 -13.04 7.16 4.93
CA ARG A 467 -13.74 6.38 5.96
C ARG A 467 -14.01 7.24 7.19
N PRO A 468 -15.15 7.07 7.85
CA PRO A 468 -15.36 7.63 9.16
C PRO A 468 -14.29 7.10 10.13
N ARG A 469 -13.62 8.00 10.83
CA ARG A 469 -12.70 7.66 11.92
C ARG A 469 -13.47 7.65 13.23
N ILE A 470 -13.11 6.74 14.13
CA ILE A 470 -13.71 6.73 15.47
C ILE A 470 -12.92 7.66 16.41
N PRO A 471 -13.61 8.34 17.36
CA PRO A 471 -12.95 9.17 18.34
C PRO A 471 -11.94 8.40 19.19
N PRO A 472 -10.83 9.02 19.65
CA PRO A 472 -9.84 8.40 20.52
C PRO A 472 -10.42 7.80 21.81
N THR A 473 -11.50 8.39 22.34
CA THR A 473 -12.19 7.94 23.54
C THR A 473 -12.84 6.57 23.42
N GLN A 474 -13.16 6.13 22.19
CA GLN A 474 -13.75 4.80 21.96
C GLN A 474 -12.72 3.66 21.98
N GLN A 475 -11.44 3.98 21.85
CA GLN A 475 -10.36 3.01 21.88
C GLN A 475 -9.19 3.59 22.70
N PRO A 476 -9.20 3.49 24.04
CA PRO A 476 -8.09 3.93 24.85
C PRO A 476 -6.82 3.10 24.54
N MET A 477 -5.65 3.69 24.72
CA MET A 477 -4.34 3.05 24.47
C MET A 477 -3.97 2.07 25.56
#